data_e64718043141f52ebfe80d7d523c1940
#
_entry.id   e64718043141f52ebfe80d7d523c1940
#
_cell.length_a   1.000
_cell.length_b   1.000
_cell.length_c   1.000
_cell.angle_alpha   90.00
_cell.angle_beta   90.00
_cell.angle_gamma   90.00
#
_symmetry.space_group_name_H-M   'P 1'
#
loop_
_entity.id
_entity.type
_entity.pdbx_description
1 polymer ?
#
loop_
_entity_poly.entity_id
_entity_poly.type
_entity_poly.pdbx_seq_one_letter_code
_entity_poly.pdbx_strand_id
1 'polypeptide(L)'
;MDTNFIPPPQSYTLGGNFDPNSVDSERVILLGLCLDRSGSTSKYEDEFNRVMQEFLEEEKQSHVAEELFFQITTFGSDVTIDSGWQPVIGYDTTKRLFKNSGDMTAGYDGVRIGLESMLDYGRQLEKAGTPVLYNFVLVTDGEFNDGVDTDGHTVRQILDNVRNDERLYGKFTVSMYGVGNRSIFEYTCKQLTFDPTALLTSGATGKDFK
;
A
#
# COMPACT_ATOMS: atom_id res chain seq x y z
N MET A 1 15.78 15.85 -14.64
CA MET A 1 16.43 14.58 -14.31
C MET A 1 15.56 13.48 -14.89
N ASP A 2 16.06 12.82 -15.93
CA ASP A 2 15.34 11.67 -16.52
C ASP A 2 15.44 10.51 -15.51
N THR A 3 14.38 10.32 -14.74
CA THR A 3 14.22 9.05 -14.02
C THR A 3 14.00 8.00 -15.11
N ASN A 4 14.89 7.04 -15.22
CA ASN A 4 14.68 5.84 -16.03
C ASN A 4 13.42 5.16 -15.49
N PHE A 5 12.28 5.49 -16.09
CA PHE A 5 11.02 4.83 -15.84
C PHE A 5 11.17 3.39 -16.34
N ILE A 6 11.32 2.45 -15.44
CA ILE A 6 11.19 1.04 -15.77
C ILE A 6 9.71 0.80 -15.96
N PRO A 7 9.24 0.46 -17.18
CA PRO A 7 7.83 0.21 -17.38
C PRO A 7 7.40 -0.93 -16.46
N PRO A 8 6.21 -0.82 -15.88
CA PRO A 8 5.66 -1.86 -15.02
C PRO A 8 5.53 -3.18 -15.77
N PRO A 9 5.57 -4.32 -15.07
CA PRO A 9 5.32 -5.62 -15.69
C PRO A 9 3.97 -5.61 -16.41
N GLN A 10 3.87 -6.28 -17.57
CA GLN A 10 2.73 -6.19 -18.50
C GLN A 10 1.39 -6.75 -17.96
N SER A 11 1.29 -7.09 -16.70
CA SER A 11 0.17 -7.87 -16.13
C SER A 11 -0.59 -7.21 -14.99
N TYR A 12 -0.57 -5.87 -14.85
CA TYR A 12 -1.45 -5.28 -13.83
C TYR A 12 -2.56 -4.42 -14.44
N THR A 13 -3.74 -4.55 -13.84
CA THR A 13 -4.91 -3.75 -14.18
C THR A 13 -4.87 -2.47 -13.34
N LEU A 14 -4.83 -1.32 -14.01
CA LEU A 14 -5.00 -0.03 -13.33
C LEU A 14 -6.48 0.19 -13.05
N GLY A 15 -6.87 0.23 -11.80
CA GLY A 15 -8.13 0.83 -11.38
C GLY A 15 -8.18 2.31 -11.79
N GLY A 16 -9.33 2.83 -12.15
CA GLY A 16 -9.50 4.24 -12.48
C GLY A 16 -9.27 5.11 -11.23
N ASN A 17 -8.39 6.11 -11.34
CA ASN A 17 -8.19 7.08 -10.26
C ASN A 17 -9.30 8.14 -10.28
N PHE A 18 -9.65 8.65 -9.11
CA PHE A 18 -10.46 9.84 -8.99
C PHE A 18 -9.72 11.04 -9.62
N ASP A 19 -10.45 11.93 -10.32
CA ASP A 19 -9.82 13.08 -11.01
C ASP A 19 -9.21 14.04 -9.99
N PRO A 20 -7.89 14.26 -9.98
CA PRO A 20 -7.24 15.19 -9.06
C PRO A 20 -7.79 16.62 -9.10
N ASN A 21 -8.30 17.06 -10.26
CA ASN A 21 -8.87 18.42 -10.41
C ASN A 21 -10.28 18.55 -9.81
N SER A 22 -10.92 17.44 -9.46
CA SER A 22 -12.26 17.43 -8.82
C SER A 22 -12.18 17.26 -7.31
N VAL A 23 -10.98 17.24 -6.72
CA VAL A 23 -10.79 17.15 -5.28
C VAL A 23 -11.06 18.51 -4.65
N ASP A 24 -12.12 18.61 -3.85
CA ASP A 24 -12.49 19.80 -3.08
C ASP A 24 -12.12 19.60 -1.61
N SER A 25 -10.83 19.67 -1.32
CA SER A 25 -10.29 19.50 0.04
C SER A 25 -9.08 20.41 0.24
N GLU A 26 -8.92 20.97 1.45
CA GLU A 26 -7.76 21.80 1.79
C GLU A 26 -6.44 21.03 1.74
N ARG A 27 -6.48 19.72 1.95
CA ARG A 27 -5.35 18.79 1.80
C ARG A 27 -5.90 17.38 1.52
N VAL A 28 -5.03 16.49 1.05
CA VAL A 28 -5.34 15.07 0.85
C VAL A 28 -4.37 14.20 1.65
N ILE A 29 -4.89 13.17 2.27
CA ILE A 29 -4.14 12.09 2.89
C ILE A 29 -4.26 10.87 1.97
N LEU A 30 -3.16 10.45 1.35
CA LEU A 30 -3.11 9.23 0.54
C LEU A 30 -2.75 8.04 1.42
N LEU A 31 -3.64 7.06 1.47
CA LEU A 31 -3.45 5.78 2.16
C LEU A 31 -3.27 4.66 1.13
N GLY A 32 -2.03 4.24 0.89
CA GLY A 32 -1.73 3.10 0.02
C GLY A 32 -1.71 1.80 0.81
N LEU A 33 -2.67 0.93 0.58
CA LEU A 33 -2.74 -0.40 1.18
C LEU A 33 -2.13 -1.41 0.22
N CYS A 34 -1.01 -2.04 0.61
CA CYS A 34 -0.32 -3.06 -0.16
C CYS A 34 -0.46 -4.41 0.56
N LEU A 35 -1.26 -5.33 0.00
CA LEU A 35 -1.74 -6.53 0.68
C LEU A 35 -1.24 -7.79 0.01
N ASP A 36 -0.64 -8.66 0.80
CA ASP A 36 -0.15 -9.98 0.37
C ASP A 36 -1.31 -10.98 0.25
N ARG A 37 -1.54 -11.47 -0.99
CA ARG A 37 -2.54 -12.51 -1.29
C ARG A 37 -1.93 -13.84 -1.74
N SER A 38 -0.65 -14.05 -1.45
CA SER A 38 0.08 -15.28 -1.78
C SER A 38 -0.45 -16.51 -1.03
N GLY A 39 0.01 -17.69 -1.47
CA GLY A 39 -0.41 -18.97 -0.88
C GLY A 39 -0.13 -19.11 0.61
N SER A 40 0.99 -18.58 1.10
CA SER A 40 1.40 -18.62 2.51
C SER A 40 0.44 -17.84 3.43
N THR A 41 -0.19 -16.77 2.91
CA THR A 41 -1.16 -15.95 3.65
C THR A 41 -2.59 -16.49 3.62
N SER A 42 -2.86 -17.58 2.87
CA SER A 42 -4.22 -18.12 2.65
C SER A 42 -5.01 -18.40 3.94
N LYS A 43 -4.35 -18.90 4.96
CA LYS A 43 -4.98 -19.17 6.27
C LYS A 43 -5.42 -17.92 7.03
N TYR A 44 -4.96 -16.75 6.62
CA TYR A 44 -5.28 -15.45 7.22
C TYR A 44 -6.26 -14.63 6.35
N GLU A 45 -6.68 -15.14 5.18
CA GLU A 45 -7.47 -14.39 4.20
C GLU A 45 -8.75 -13.78 4.78
N ASP A 46 -9.52 -14.55 5.53
CA ASP A 46 -10.77 -14.07 6.14
C ASP A 46 -10.49 -13.03 7.24
N GLU A 47 -9.45 -13.26 8.04
CA GLU A 47 -9.04 -12.32 9.09
C GLU A 47 -8.55 -11.01 8.50
N PHE A 48 -7.73 -11.05 7.46
CA PHE A 48 -7.26 -9.87 6.75
C PHE A 48 -8.39 -9.05 6.15
N ASN A 49 -9.31 -9.71 5.43
CA ASN A 49 -10.46 -9.02 4.86
C ASN A 49 -11.28 -8.33 5.96
N ARG A 50 -11.57 -9.03 7.06
CA ARG A 50 -12.31 -8.48 8.20
C ARG A 50 -11.59 -7.27 8.81
N VAL A 51 -10.31 -7.41 9.13
CA VAL A 51 -9.52 -6.36 9.78
C VAL A 51 -9.40 -5.11 8.88
N MET A 52 -9.17 -5.31 7.58
CA MET A 52 -9.10 -4.21 6.63
C MET A 52 -10.47 -3.52 6.40
N GLN A 53 -11.55 -4.30 6.41
CA GLN A 53 -12.92 -3.73 6.35
C GLN A 53 -13.23 -2.90 7.60
N GLU A 54 -12.91 -3.40 8.78
CA GLU A 54 -13.05 -2.66 10.05
C GLU A 54 -12.20 -1.38 10.03
N PHE A 55 -10.95 -1.46 9.58
CA PHE A 55 -10.05 -0.32 9.46
C PHE A 55 -10.64 0.76 8.53
N LEU A 56 -11.05 0.39 7.32
CA LEU A 56 -11.64 1.34 6.37
C LEU A 56 -12.96 1.94 6.89
N GLU A 57 -13.77 1.15 7.62
CA GLU A 57 -15.00 1.66 8.23
C GLU A 57 -14.71 2.66 9.36
N GLU A 58 -13.67 2.42 10.17
CA GLU A 58 -13.23 3.39 11.17
C GLU A 58 -12.67 4.66 10.53
N GLU A 59 -11.93 4.56 9.42
CA GLU A 59 -11.41 5.72 8.70
C GLU A 59 -12.54 6.58 8.09
N LYS A 60 -13.63 5.97 7.60
CA LYS A 60 -14.83 6.70 7.15
C LYS A 60 -15.50 7.52 8.27
N GLN A 61 -15.34 7.11 9.52
CA GLN A 61 -15.89 7.80 10.69
C GLN A 61 -14.89 8.76 11.32
N SER A 62 -13.66 8.83 10.82
CA SER A 62 -12.61 9.70 11.35
C SER A 62 -12.90 11.17 11.00
N HIS A 63 -12.30 12.08 11.76
CA HIS A 63 -12.41 13.52 11.51
C HIS A 63 -11.67 13.99 10.24
N VAL A 64 -10.86 13.12 9.64
CA VAL A 64 -10.14 13.38 8.38
C VAL A 64 -10.73 12.60 7.19
N ALA A 65 -11.89 11.99 7.34
CA ALA A 65 -12.48 11.13 6.31
C ALA A 65 -12.68 11.85 4.97
N GLU A 66 -13.01 13.15 4.97
CA GLU A 66 -13.19 13.97 3.76
C GLU A 66 -11.86 14.24 3.03
N GLU A 67 -10.73 14.15 3.75
CA GLU A 67 -9.39 14.34 3.22
C GLU A 67 -8.73 13.01 2.79
N LEU A 68 -9.31 11.86 3.19
CA LEU A 68 -8.69 10.55 3.04
C LEU A 68 -9.06 9.89 1.71
N PHE A 69 -8.04 9.66 0.89
CA PHE A 69 -8.09 8.86 -0.33
C PHE A 69 -7.26 7.59 -0.15
N PHE A 70 -7.75 6.48 -0.62
CA PHE A 70 -7.04 5.22 -0.50
C PHE A 70 -6.96 4.48 -1.83
N GLN A 71 -5.99 3.59 -1.92
CA GLN A 71 -5.81 2.62 -3.00
C GLN A 71 -5.43 1.28 -2.41
N ILE A 72 -5.95 0.20 -2.98
CA ILE A 72 -5.58 -1.16 -2.64
C ILE A 72 -4.76 -1.74 -3.78
N THR A 73 -3.52 -2.11 -3.47
CA THR A 73 -2.64 -2.91 -4.30
C THR A 73 -2.54 -4.29 -3.68
N THR A 74 -2.78 -5.34 -4.44
CA THR A 74 -2.60 -6.72 -3.97
C THR A 74 -1.51 -7.41 -4.78
N PHE A 75 -0.76 -8.31 -4.16
CA PHE A 75 0.28 -9.08 -4.82
C PHE A 75 0.27 -10.56 -4.43
N GLY A 76 0.47 -11.41 -5.41
CA GLY A 76 0.74 -12.84 -5.37
C GLY A 76 1.85 -13.10 -6.37
N SER A 77 1.66 -13.98 -7.36
CA SER A 77 2.55 -14.11 -8.54
C SER A 77 2.41 -12.93 -9.50
N ASP A 78 1.33 -12.20 -9.42
CA ASP A 78 1.04 -10.96 -10.16
C ASP A 78 0.73 -9.83 -9.18
N VAL A 79 0.71 -8.61 -9.68
CA VAL A 79 0.35 -7.42 -8.91
C VAL A 79 -0.90 -6.80 -9.53
N THR A 80 -1.85 -6.45 -8.68
CA THR A 80 -3.10 -5.80 -9.12
C THR A 80 -3.35 -4.53 -8.30
N ILE A 81 -3.72 -3.44 -8.96
CA ILE A 81 -4.30 -2.27 -8.30
C ILE A 81 -5.82 -2.46 -8.36
N ASP A 82 -6.40 -2.93 -7.25
CA ASP A 82 -7.79 -3.38 -7.23
C ASP A 82 -8.80 -2.23 -7.23
N SER A 83 -8.47 -1.10 -6.61
CA SER A 83 -9.43 -0.03 -6.45
C SER A 83 -9.10 1.29 -7.17
N GLY A 84 -7.83 1.54 -7.53
CA GLY A 84 -7.38 2.89 -7.90
C GLY A 84 -7.56 3.89 -6.74
N TRP A 85 -7.07 5.12 -6.90
CA TRP A 85 -7.20 6.17 -5.89
C TRP A 85 -8.64 6.68 -5.84
N GLN A 86 -9.27 6.62 -4.66
CA GLN A 86 -10.65 7.04 -4.45
C GLN A 86 -10.85 7.53 -3.00
N PRO A 87 -11.82 8.42 -2.75
CA PRO A 87 -12.14 8.85 -1.39
C PRO A 87 -12.68 7.68 -0.57
N VAL A 88 -12.34 7.64 0.72
CA VAL A 88 -12.85 6.62 1.65
C VAL A 88 -14.35 6.79 1.89
N ILE A 89 -14.84 8.02 1.87
CA ILE A 89 -16.27 8.33 1.97
C ILE A 89 -17.01 7.75 0.76
N GLY A 90 -18.07 6.99 1.03
CA GLY A 90 -18.87 6.33 -0.01
C GLY A 90 -18.33 4.97 -0.46
N TYR A 91 -17.15 4.56 -0.02
CA TYR A 91 -16.67 3.21 -0.30
C TYR A 91 -17.50 2.14 0.43
N ASP A 92 -17.84 1.08 -0.27
CA ASP A 92 -18.57 -0.06 0.30
C ASP A 92 -17.58 -1.01 1.00
N THR A 93 -17.39 -0.80 2.30
CA THR A 93 -16.50 -1.60 3.15
C THR A 93 -16.98 -3.03 3.40
N THR A 94 -18.19 -3.39 2.96
CA THR A 94 -18.69 -4.78 3.08
C THR A 94 -18.12 -5.69 2.01
N LYS A 95 -17.54 -5.13 0.95
CA LYS A 95 -16.92 -5.91 -0.12
C LYS A 95 -15.65 -6.58 0.39
N ARG A 96 -15.44 -7.81 -0.08
CA ARG A 96 -14.18 -8.51 0.11
C ARG A 96 -13.08 -7.76 -0.65
N LEU A 97 -12.00 -7.39 0.04
CA LEU A 97 -10.94 -6.55 -0.52
C LEU A 97 -10.01 -7.33 -1.44
N PHE A 98 -9.75 -8.58 -1.09
CA PHE A 98 -8.93 -9.47 -1.91
C PHE A 98 -9.31 -10.93 -1.70
N LYS A 99 -8.90 -11.76 -2.66
CA LYS A 99 -8.99 -13.22 -2.60
C LYS A 99 -7.59 -13.78 -2.78
N ASN A 100 -7.22 -14.75 -1.96
CA ASN A 100 -5.94 -15.42 -2.06
C ASN A 100 -5.76 -16.07 -3.45
N SER A 101 -4.58 -15.90 -4.06
CA SER A 101 -4.27 -16.46 -5.37
C SER A 101 -3.75 -17.91 -5.31
N GLY A 102 -3.28 -18.34 -4.15
CA GLY A 102 -2.67 -19.65 -3.96
C GLY A 102 -1.24 -19.79 -4.52
N ASP A 103 -0.68 -18.70 -5.03
CA ASP A 103 0.56 -18.68 -5.82
C ASP A 103 1.77 -18.17 -5.02
N MET A 104 2.86 -17.89 -5.75
CA MET A 104 4.11 -17.29 -5.29
C MET A 104 3.91 -15.83 -4.87
N THR A 105 4.99 -15.14 -4.45
CA THR A 105 4.91 -13.82 -3.83
C THR A 105 5.83 -12.81 -4.51
N ALA A 106 5.31 -12.05 -5.46
CA ALA A 106 6.00 -10.92 -6.12
C ALA A 106 5.95 -9.66 -5.23
N GLY A 107 6.43 -9.79 -3.99
CA GLY A 107 6.25 -8.76 -2.96
C GLY A 107 7.00 -7.46 -3.25
N TYR A 108 8.24 -7.54 -3.75
CA TYR A 108 8.99 -6.32 -4.12
C TYR A 108 8.32 -5.56 -5.26
N ASP A 109 7.77 -6.27 -6.26
CA ASP A 109 7.02 -5.63 -7.34
C ASP A 109 5.73 -5.00 -6.83
N GLY A 110 5.01 -5.65 -5.90
CA GLY A 110 3.82 -5.12 -5.25
C GLY A 110 4.09 -3.82 -4.52
N VAL A 111 5.13 -3.80 -3.68
CA VAL A 111 5.56 -2.61 -2.95
C VAL A 111 5.99 -1.49 -3.91
N ARG A 112 6.78 -1.81 -4.93
CA ARG A 112 7.23 -0.86 -5.95
C ARG A 112 6.04 -0.20 -6.65
N ILE A 113 5.12 -1.00 -7.20
CA ILE A 113 3.95 -0.51 -7.95
C ILE A 113 3.05 0.34 -7.05
N GLY A 114 2.80 -0.09 -5.81
CA GLY A 114 2.01 0.69 -4.85
C GLY A 114 2.65 2.04 -4.52
N LEU A 115 3.96 2.08 -4.28
CA LEU A 115 4.71 3.32 -4.02
C LEU A 115 4.73 4.25 -5.24
N GLU A 116 5.02 3.72 -6.43
CA GLU A 116 5.04 4.49 -7.69
C GLU A 116 3.66 5.11 -7.96
N SER A 117 2.59 4.33 -7.82
CA SER A 117 1.21 4.82 -7.97
C SER A 117 0.89 5.95 -6.98
N MET A 118 1.26 5.77 -5.71
CA MET A 118 1.03 6.78 -4.67
C MET A 118 1.78 8.09 -4.97
N LEU A 119 3.06 8.00 -5.30
CA LEU A 119 3.88 9.16 -5.61
C LEU A 119 3.43 9.87 -6.88
N ASP A 120 2.95 9.12 -7.89
CA ASP A 120 2.46 9.71 -9.13
C ASP A 120 1.14 10.45 -8.91
N TYR A 121 0.18 9.83 -8.23
CA TYR A 121 -1.11 10.47 -7.94
C TYR A 121 -0.94 11.68 -7.01
N GLY A 122 -0.10 11.57 -5.99
CA GLY A 122 0.22 12.70 -5.11
C GLY A 122 0.83 13.89 -5.87
N ARG A 123 1.75 13.63 -6.82
CA ARG A 123 2.29 14.69 -7.70
C ARG A 123 1.22 15.35 -8.57
N GLN A 124 0.21 14.60 -9.02
CA GLN A 124 -0.91 15.16 -9.78
C GLN A 124 -1.75 16.09 -8.89
N LEU A 125 -2.07 15.69 -7.66
CA LEU A 125 -2.76 16.52 -6.68
C LEU A 125 -1.98 17.80 -6.33
N GLU A 126 -0.69 17.67 -6.06
CA GLU A 126 0.18 18.83 -5.77
C GLU A 126 0.24 19.81 -6.96
N LYS A 127 0.27 19.31 -8.20
CA LYS A 127 0.17 20.15 -9.41
C LYS A 127 -1.18 20.84 -9.54
N ALA A 128 -2.26 20.21 -9.08
CA ALA A 128 -3.59 20.82 -9.01
C ALA A 128 -3.72 21.83 -7.84
N GLY A 129 -2.70 21.95 -6.99
CA GLY A 129 -2.66 22.90 -5.88
C GLY A 129 -3.05 22.32 -4.52
N THR A 130 -3.28 21.02 -4.43
CA THR A 130 -3.71 20.35 -3.20
C THR A 130 -2.50 19.78 -2.45
N PRO A 131 -2.21 20.20 -1.20
CA PRO A 131 -1.18 19.59 -0.35
C PRO A 131 -1.47 18.12 -0.05
N VAL A 132 -0.42 17.29 -0.02
CA VAL A 132 -0.56 15.83 0.15
C VAL A 132 0.26 15.32 1.33
N LEU A 133 -0.35 14.42 2.12
CA LEU A 133 0.33 13.54 3.08
C LEU A 133 0.26 12.10 2.55
N TYR A 134 1.31 11.33 2.78
CA TYR A 134 1.47 9.99 2.21
C TYR A 134 1.63 8.96 3.31
N ASN A 135 0.72 7.99 3.37
CA ASN A 135 0.78 6.85 4.29
C ASN A 135 0.76 5.56 3.49
N PHE A 136 1.89 4.86 3.44
CA PHE A 136 2.00 3.56 2.80
C PHE A 136 1.96 2.44 3.84
N VAL A 137 1.07 1.48 3.67
CA VAL A 137 0.87 0.36 4.58
C VAL A 137 1.08 -0.95 3.82
N LEU A 138 2.07 -1.73 4.25
CA LEU A 138 2.32 -3.07 3.74
C LEU A 138 1.88 -4.12 4.77
N VAL A 139 1.10 -5.11 4.31
CA VAL A 139 0.68 -6.26 5.11
C VAL A 139 1.13 -7.54 4.42
N THR A 140 2.00 -8.33 5.06
CA THR A 140 2.63 -9.53 4.46
C THR A 140 3.15 -10.48 5.53
N ASP A 141 3.39 -11.75 5.17
CA ASP A 141 4.19 -12.68 5.98
C ASP A 141 5.70 -12.55 5.72
N GLY A 142 6.08 -11.79 4.70
CA GLY A 142 7.46 -11.45 4.38
C GLY A 142 8.18 -12.43 3.45
N GLU A 143 7.54 -13.47 2.96
CA GLU A 143 8.14 -14.46 2.06
C GLU A 143 8.09 -13.99 0.60
N PHE A 144 8.96 -13.07 0.21
CA PHE A 144 9.06 -12.58 -1.17
C PHE A 144 9.95 -13.52 -1.99
N ASN A 145 9.36 -14.26 -2.91
CA ASN A 145 10.03 -15.34 -3.64
C ASN A 145 9.76 -15.36 -5.14
N ASP A 146 9.12 -14.33 -5.68
CA ASP A 146 8.80 -14.19 -7.10
C ASP A 146 8.85 -12.70 -7.52
N GLY A 147 8.73 -12.43 -8.81
CA GLY A 147 8.67 -11.10 -9.38
C GLY A 147 9.89 -10.72 -10.24
N VAL A 148 9.86 -9.52 -10.79
CA VAL A 148 10.94 -8.94 -11.59
C VAL A 148 12.03 -8.35 -10.69
N ASP A 149 11.65 -7.66 -9.62
CA ASP A 149 12.58 -7.22 -8.58
C ASP A 149 12.71 -8.35 -7.53
N THR A 150 13.82 -9.05 -7.54
CA THR A 150 14.05 -10.22 -6.69
C THR A 150 14.81 -9.91 -5.40
N ASP A 151 15.36 -8.71 -5.26
CA ASP A 151 16.16 -8.30 -4.11
C ASP A 151 15.70 -6.97 -3.46
N GLY A 152 14.64 -6.36 -3.98
CA GLY A 152 14.10 -5.11 -3.49
C GLY A 152 14.97 -3.87 -3.79
N HIS A 153 15.90 -3.97 -4.72
CA HIS A 153 16.79 -2.85 -5.08
C HIS A 153 16.01 -1.63 -5.55
N THR A 154 15.02 -1.83 -6.42
CA THR A 154 14.20 -0.73 -6.95
C THR A 154 13.36 -0.07 -5.85
N VAL A 155 12.80 -0.86 -4.94
CA VAL A 155 12.06 -0.35 -3.77
C VAL A 155 12.96 0.53 -2.90
N ARG A 156 14.18 0.05 -2.58
CA ARG A 156 15.15 0.83 -1.80
C ARG A 156 15.49 2.16 -2.48
N GLN A 157 15.71 2.16 -3.79
CA GLN A 157 15.96 3.39 -4.55
C GLN A 157 14.78 4.38 -4.44
N ILE A 158 13.54 3.91 -4.56
CA ILE A 158 12.36 4.78 -4.41
C ILE A 158 12.33 5.39 -3.01
N LEU A 159 12.53 4.59 -1.97
CA LEU A 159 12.51 5.05 -0.58
C LEU A 159 13.64 6.03 -0.27
N ASP A 160 14.83 5.79 -0.80
CA ASP A 160 15.96 6.70 -0.66
C ASP A 160 15.69 8.03 -1.36
N ASN A 161 15.07 8.00 -2.54
CA ASN A 161 14.63 9.21 -3.23
C ASN A 161 13.58 9.99 -2.42
N VAL A 162 12.61 9.29 -1.81
CA VAL A 162 11.60 9.89 -0.92
C VAL A 162 12.26 10.54 0.30
N ARG A 163 13.20 9.85 0.96
CA ARG A 163 13.92 10.39 2.13
C ARG A 163 14.76 11.62 1.82
N ASN A 164 15.31 11.68 0.61
CA ASN A 164 16.16 12.79 0.16
C ASN A 164 15.38 13.92 -0.53
N ASP A 165 14.07 13.79 -0.73
CA ASP A 165 13.23 14.83 -1.30
C ASP A 165 12.69 15.75 -0.19
N GLU A 166 13.23 16.97 -0.11
CA GLU A 166 12.83 17.96 0.91
C GLU A 166 11.32 18.27 0.89
N ARG A 167 10.65 18.11 -0.28
CA ARG A 167 9.21 18.33 -0.41
C ARG A 167 8.38 17.28 0.32
N LEU A 168 8.93 16.07 0.47
CA LEU A 168 8.30 14.93 1.14
C LEU A 168 8.69 14.81 2.62
N TYR A 169 9.65 15.62 3.08
CA TYR A 169 10.11 15.57 4.46
C TYR A 169 8.96 15.80 5.46
N GLY A 170 8.77 14.86 6.38
CA GLY A 170 7.70 14.89 7.37
C GLY A 170 6.29 14.63 6.82
N LYS A 171 6.16 14.34 5.53
CA LYS A 171 4.86 14.06 4.86
C LYS A 171 4.67 12.60 4.47
N PHE A 172 5.72 11.80 4.49
CA PHE A 172 5.71 10.42 4.03
C PHE A 172 5.93 9.45 5.19
N THR A 173 4.98 8.54 5.38
CA THR A 173 5.03 7.49 6.40
C THR A 173 4.94 6.13 5.74
N VAL A 174 5.72 5.18 6.22
CA VAL A 174 5.62 3.77 5.84
C VAL A 174 5.38 2.95 7.10
N SER A 175 4.36 2.10 7.04
CA SER A 175 4.06 1.13 8.09
C SER A 175 4.09 -0.28 7.51
N MET A 176 4.66 -1.22 8.24
CA MET A 176 4.72 -2.62 7.83
C MET A 176 4.17 -3.52 8.92
N TYR A 177 3.12 -4.25 8.59
CA TYR A 177 2.45 -5.18 9.48
C TYR A 177 2.71 -6.61 9.01
N GLY A 178 3.30 -7.41 9.89
CA GLY A 178 3.64 -8.80 9.61
C GLY A 178 2.59 -9.77 10.12
N VAL A 179 2.51 -10.92 9.47
CA VAL A 179 1.80 -12.10 9.97
C VAL A 179 2.71 -13.31 9.92
N GLY A 180 2.46 -14.29 10.76
CA GLY A 180 3.19 -15.56 10.71
C GLY A 180 4.58 -15.53 11.36
N ASN A 181 5.63 -15.78 10.58
CA ASN A 181 6.98 -15.95 11.11
C ASN A 181 7.71 -14.61 11.30
N ARG A 182 7.95 -14.25 12.57
CA ARG A 182 8.61 -13.00 12.94
C ARG A 182 9.98 -12.81 12.32
N SER A 183 10.81 -13.85 12.25
CA SER A 183 12.17 -13.73 11.74
C SER A 183 12.21 -13.45 10.23
N ILE A 184 11.30 -14.05 9.48
CA ILE A 184 11.14 -13.81 8.03
C ILE A 184 10.66 -12.37 7.81
N PHE A 185 9.64 -11.94 8.53
CA PHE A 185 9.12 -10.59 8.47
C PHE A 185 10.19 -9.54 8.79
N GLU A 186 10.92 -9.69 9.90
CA GLU A 186 12.00 -8.77 10.29
C GLU A 186 13.15 -8.75 9.25
N TYR A 187 13.43 -9.88 8.61
CA TYR A 187 14.40 -9.93 7.51
C TYR A 187 13.93 -9.08 6.32
N THR A 188 12.66 -9.22 5.91
CA THR A 188 12.10 -8.44 4.80
C THR A 188 12.02 -6.95 5.12
N CYS A 189 11.66 -6.57 6.36
CA CYS A 189 11.75 -5.18 6.82
C CYS A 189 13.15 -4.60 6.61
N LYS A 190 14.19 -5.36 6.98
CA LYS A 190 15.59 -4.95 6.74
C LYS A 190 15.92 -4.79 5.26
N GLN A 191 15.47 -5.72 4.42
CA GLN A 191 15.72 -5.64 2.97
C GLN A 191 15.05 -4.40 2.36
N LEU A 192 13.89 -4.02 2.85
CA LEU A 192 13.15 -2.84 2.41
C LEU A 192 13.60 -1.55 3.11
N THR A 193 14.50 -1.63 4.10
CA THR A 193 14.88 -0.51 4.98
C THR A 193 13.70 0.09 5.74
N PHE A 194 12.69 -0.72 6.03
CA PHE A 194 11.55 -0.35 6.87
C PHE A 194 11.80 -0.75 8.33
N ASP A 195 11.33 0.07 9.25
CA ASP A 195 11.18 -0.36 10.62
C ASP A 195 9.89 -1.19 10.76
N PRO A 196 9.94 -2.38 11.38
CA PRO A 196 8.74 -3.18 11.58
C PRO A 196 7.77 -2.44 12.50
N THR A 197 6.53 -2.21 12.03
CA THR A 197 5.52 -1.50 12.83
C THR A 197 4.89 -2.45 13.85
N ALA A 198 4.39 -3.59 13.40
CA ALA A 198 3.82 -4.60 14.27
C ALA A 198 3.81 -5.99 13.60
N LEU A 199 3.81 -7.04 14.42
CA LEU A 199 3.47 -8.39 14.02
C LEU A 199 2.04 -8.66 14.47
N LEU A 200 1.13 -8.83 13.52
CA LEU A 200 -0.26 -9.11 13.80
C LEU A 200 -0.40 -10.56 14.28
N THR A 201 -1.16 -10.72 15.35
CA THR A 201 -1.48 -12.04 15.90
C THR A 201 -2.95 -12.37 15.65
N SER A 202 -3.30 -13.62 15.83
CA SER A 202 -4.70 -14.05 15.81
C SER A 202 -5.53 -13.16 16.75
N GLY A 203 -6.62 -12.57 16.24
CA GLY A 203 -7.46 -11.62 16.96
C GLY A 203 -7.12 -10.15 16.76
N ALA A 204 -6.20 -9.82 15.84
CA ALA A 204 -5.97 -8.44 15.43
C ALA A 204 -7.27 -7.75 14.98
N THR A 205 -7.36 -6.45 15.21
CA THR A 205 -8.53 -5.62 14.85
C THR A 205 -8.09 -4.45 13.99
N GLY A 206 -9.03 -3.72 13.35
CA GLY A 206 -8.73 -2.51 12.59
C GLY A 206 -7.96 -1.45 13.39
N LYS A 207 -8.06 -1.45 14.72
CA LYS A 207 -7.31 -0.53 15.62
C LYS A 207 -5.81 -0.80 15.67
N ASP A 208 -5.38 -1.98 15.32
CA ASP A 208 -3.95 -2.35 15.32
C ASP A 208 -3.17 -1.71 14.15
N PHE A 209 -3.88 -1.05 13.22
CA PHE A 209 -3.32 -0.30 12.09
C PHE A 209 -3.26 1.22 12.30
N LYS A 210 -3.57 1.72 13.48
CA LYS A 210 -3.59 3.16 13.83
C LYS A 210 -2.35 3.64 14.54
#